data_146826f2f58544cdcaa92f3eca692f7c
#
_entry.id   146826f2f58544cdcaa92f3eca692f7c
#
_cell.length_a   1.000
_cell.length_b   1.000
_cell.length_c   1.000
_cell.angle_alpha   90.00
_cell.angle_beta   90.00
_cell.angle_gamma   90.00
#
_symmetry.space_group_name_H-M   'P 1'
#
loop_
_entity.id
_entity.type
_entity.pdbx_description
1 polymer ?
#
loop_
_entity_poly.entity_id
_entity_poly.type
_entity_poly.pdbx_seq_one_letter_code
_entity_poly.pdbx_strand_id
1 'polypeptide(L)'
;MKNIFFTVLTIFCVTHLVNAQKKPNVIIIYTDDQATLDVNILGAKDLVTPHMDQLMLSGTTFTQFYASPVCSPSRASLLTGKNPQRAGVPGNAGQDLSRESGLPPSEYTMAEMFKENGYNTYLIGKWHLGYQPEMRPNQQGFEYSFGHLVGCIDNYSHFYYWGGDNNYVGGPNRHDLYRNNKEVFLDGEYFPDLMVQEAKQVIEKKSENPFFIFFAMNTPHYPYQGYAKWIKYYREKGVKHPRDLYAAFLSTQDEKIGELIGLLEVNNLREETIIIFQSDNG
;
A
#
# COMPACT_ATOMS: atom_id res chain seq x y z
N MET A 1 -53.92 -35.55 53.90
CA MET A 1 -53.48 -35.74 52.51
C MET A 1 -52.90 -34.42 52.08
N LYS A 2 -51.57 -34.34 51.93
CA LYS A 2 -50.87 -33.11 51.55
C LYS A 2 -50.57 -33.18 50.03
N ASN A 3 -51.13 -32.24 49.22
CA ASN A 3 -50.85 -32.13 47.83
C ASN A 3 -49.51 -31.37 47.62
N ILE A 4 -48.54 -32.04 47.09
CA ILE A 4 -47.27 -31.44 46.70
C ILE A 4 -47.43 -30.98 45.22
N PHE A 5 -47.52 -29.68 45.06
CA PHE A 5 -47.44 -29.07 43.71
C PHE A 5 -45.97 -29.06 43.25
N PHE A 6 -45.64 -29.84 42.20
CA PHE A 6 -44.38 -29.78 41.56
C PHE A 6 -44.43 -28.65 40.48
N THR A 7 -43.80 -27.52 40.78
CA THR A 7 -43.61 -26.44 39.80
C THR A 7 -42.37 -26.78 38.97
N VAL A 8 -42.57 -27.22 37.75
CA VAL A 8 -41.46 -27.39 36.78
C VAL A 8 -41.08 -26.01 36.24
N LEU A 9 -39.95 -25.50 36.70
CA LEU A 9 -39.35 -24.26 36.21
C LEU A 9 -38.61 -24.57 34.89
N THR A 10 -39.24 -24.30 33.74
CA THR A 10 -38.63 -24.45 32.44
C THR A 10 -37.68 -23.26 32.23
N ILE A 11 -36.40 -23.47 32.42
CA ILE A 11 -35.36 -22.48 32.10
C ILE A 11 -35.23 -22.46 30.58
N PHE A 12 -35.81 -21.44 29.95
CA PHE A 12 -35.54 -21.09 28.54
C PHE A 12 -34.10 -20.54 28.47
N CYS A 13 -33.14 -21.40 28.14
CA CYS A 13 -31.81 -20.97 27.70
C CYS A 13 -31.97 -20.32 26.32
N VAL A 14 -32.16 -19.02 26.29
CA VAL A 14 -32.00 -18.24 25.03
C VAL A 14 -30.51 -18.21 24.74
N THR A 15 -30.06 -19.15 23.96
CA THR A 15 -28.72 -19.06 23.32
C THR A 15 -28.77 -17.92 22.33
N HIS A 16 -28.34 -16.75 22.76
CA HIS A 16 -27.95 -15.72 21.81
C HIS A 16 -26.82 -16.31 21.02
N LEU A 17 -27.11 -16.72 19.79
CA LEU A 17 -26.07 -16.93 18.75
C LEU A 17 -25.44 -15.56 18.57
N VAL A 18 -24.37 -15.31 19.31
CA VAL A 18 -23.46 -14.23 18.99
C VAL A 18 -22.89 -14.62 17.64
N ASN A 19 -23.50 -14.11 16.56
CA ASN A 19 -22.85 -14.13 15.26
C ASN A 19 -21.52 -13.40 15.47
N ALA A 20 -20.42 -14.14 15.54
CA ALA A 20 -19.11 -13.53 15.55
C ALA A 20 -19.04 -12.65 14.30
N GLN A 21 -18.97 -11.36 14.50
CA GLN A 21 -18.93 -10.41 13.40
C GLN A 21 -17.75 -10.80 12.49
N LYS A 22 -18.03 -11.05 11.24
CA LYS A 22 -17.00 -11.37 10.24
C LYS A 22 -15.94 -10.27 10.25
N LYS A 23 -14.68 -10.63 10.43
CA LYS A 23 -13.59 -9.65 10.38
C LYS A 23 -13.57 -9.01 9.00
N PRO A 24 -13.50 -7.67 8.88
CA PRO A 24 -13.42 -7.01 7.59
C PRO A 24 -12.07 -7.27 6.92
N ASN A 25 -12.03 -7.24 5.60
CA ASN A 25 -10.78 -7.09 4.89
C ASN A 25 -10.20 -5.69 5.13
N VAL A 26 -8.90 -5.55 4.99
CA VAL A 26 -8.22 -4.25 5.16
C VAL A 26 -7.28 -4.00 3.98
N ILE A 27 -7.39 -2.83 3.36
CA ILE A 27 -6.45 -2.34 2.36
C ILE A 27 -5.92 -0.99 2.82
N ILE A 28 -4.60 -0.87 2.88
CA ILE A 28 -3.92 0.43 3.01
C ILE A 28 -3.39 0.79 1.62
N ILE A 29 -3.96 1.80 0.99
CA ILE A 29 -3.45 2.43 -0.22
C ILE A 29 -2.46 3.50 0.24
N TYR A 30 -1.18 3.27 -0.03
CA TYR A 30 -0.09 4.10 0.47
C TYR A 30 0.70 4.66 -0.69
N THR A 31 0.55 5.96 -0.95
CA THR A 31 1.22 6.65 -2.05
C THR A 31 2.60 7.18 -1.63
N ASP A 32 3.41 7.58 -2.58
CA ASP A 32 4.82 7.94 -2.41
C ASP A 32 5.06 9.37 -2.92
N ASP A 33 5.47 10.28 -2.04
CA ASP A 33 5.70 11.69 -2.34
C ASP A 33 4.45 12.45 -2.86
N GLN A 34 3.26 12.11 -2.38
CA GLN A 34 2.04 12.82 -2.71
C GLN A 34 1.71 13.86 -1.63
N ALA A 35 1.75 15.13 -1.98
CA ALA A 35 1.38 16.19 -1.07
C ALA A 35 -0.14 16.23 -0.77
N THR A 36 -0.49 16.73 0.41
CA THR A 36 -1.90 16.84 0.84
C THR A 36 -2.77 17.59 -0.17
N LEU A 37 -2.23 18.61 -0.83
CA LEU A 37 -2.96 19.42 -1.80
C LEU A 37 -2.99 18.82 -3.21
N ASP A 38 -2.37 17.66 -3.44
CA ASP A 38 -2.35 17.01 -4.75
C ASP A 38 -3.60 16.13 -5.02
N VAL A 39 -4.74 16.56 -4.47
CA VAL A 39 -6.06 15.98 -4.74
C VAL A 39 -7.01 17.12 -5.13
N ASN A 40 -7.81 16.93 -6.17
CA ASN A 40 -8.64 18.02 -6.72
C ASN A 40 -9.62 18.60 -5.68
N ILE A 41 -10.26 17.74 -4.90
CA ILE A 41 -11.21 18.16 -3.86
C ILE A 41 -10.52 18.99 -2.74
N LEU A 42 -9.23 18.79 -2.51
CA LEU A 42 -8.45 19.56 -1.52
C LEU A 42 -7.85 20.85 -2.09
N GLY A 43 -8.06 21.14 -3.36
CA GLY A 43 -7.69 22.45 -3.93
C GLY A 43 -6.82 22.39 -5.19
N ALA A 44 -6.27 21.25 -5.59
CA ALA A 44 -5.50 21.09 -6.82
C ALA A 44 -6.42 21.08 -8.06
N LYS A 45 -6.98 22.23 -8.41
CA LYS A 45 -7.96 22.36 -9.50
C LYS A 45 -7.40 22.05 -10.88
N ASP A 46 -6.09 22.02 -11.02
CA ASP A 46 -5.37 21.59 -12.21
C ASP A 46 -5.24 20.07 -12.36
N LEU A 47 -5.54 19.29 -11.29
CA LEU A 47 -5.41 17.84 -11.28
C LEU A 47 -6.75 17.13 -11.52
N VAL A 48 -6.69 15.97 -12.15
CA VAL A 48 -7.84 15.07 -12.38
C VAL A 48 -7.67 13.85 -11.49
N THR A 49 -8.46 13.78 -10.40
CA THR A 49 -8.34 12.77 -9.35
C THR A 49 -9.70 12.25 -8.86
N PRO A 50 -10.61 11.82 -9.77
CA PRO A 50 -11.99 11.52 -9.42
C PRO A 50 -12.14 10.35 -8.42
N HIS A 51 -11.24 9.35 -8.46
CA HIS A 51 -11.33 8.19 -7.57
C HIS A 51 -10.82 8.51 -6.16
N MET A 52 -9.74 9.29 -6.05
CA MET A 52 -9.29 9.82 -4.76
C MET A 52 -10.31 10.78 -4.15
N ASP A 53 -10.89 11.67 -4.96
CA ASP A 53 -11.97 12.57 -4.53
C ASP A 53 -13.16 11.77 -3.97
N GLN A 54 -13.58 10.72 -4.67
CA GLN A 54 -14.69 9.87 -4.25
C GLN A 54 -14.39 9.12 -2.94
N LEU A 55 -13.16 8.63 -2.74
CA LEU A 55 -12.77 8.01 -1.47
C LEU A 55 -12.91 9.00 -0.31
N MET A 56 -12.46 10.23 -0.50
CA MET A 56 -12.54 11.27 0.54
C MET A 56 -13.99 11.67 0.84
N LEU A 57 -14.85 11.74 -0.19
CA LEU A 57 -16.27 12.07 -0.04
C LEU A 57 -17.07 10.97 0.64
N SER A 58 -16.67 9.71 0.47
CA SER A 58 -17.39 8.55 1.01
C SER A 58 -16.89 8.09 2.38
N GLY A 59 -15.83 8.70 2.90
CA GLY A 59 -15.16 8.29 4.12
C GLY A 59 -14.94 9.41 5.13
N THR A 60 -14.06 9.15 6.09
CA THR A 60 -13.60 10.13 7.07
C THR A 60 -12.22 10.65 6.69
N THR A 61 -12.09 11.95 6.52
CA THR A 61 -10.81 12.61 6.25
C THR A 61 -10.22 13.19 7.53
N PHE A 62 -9.00 12.77 7.86
CA PHE A 62 -8.24 13.36 8.96
C PHE A 62 -7.51 14.60 8.48
N THR A 63 -7.85 15.77 9.01
CA THR A 63 -7.27 17.04 8.60
C THR A 63 -5.93 17.35 9.28
N GLN A 64 -5.56 16.59 10.31
CA GLN A 64 -4.30 16.71 11.04
C GLN A 64 -3.73 15.30 11.28
N PHE A 65 -3.17 14.73 10.23
CA PHE A 65 -2.49 13.43 10.27
C PHE A 65 -1.11 13.62 9.65
N TYR A 66 -0.06 13.31 10.42
CA TYR A 66 1.31 13.65 10.07
C TYR A 66 2.13 12.40 9.77
N ALA A 67 2.93 12.46 8.73
CA ALA A 67 3.93 11.46 8.37
C ALA A 67 5.35 11.99 8.66
N SER A 68 6.35 11.13 8.58
CA SER A 68 7.74 11.56 8.60
C SER A 68 8.12 12.19 7.25
N PRO A 69 9.16 13.03 7.19
CA PRO A 69 9.45 13.82 5.99
C PRO A 69 10.05 13.03 4.82
N VAL A 70 10.36 11.74 5.02
CA VAL A 70 10.96 10.86 3.98
C VAL A 70 10.43 9.43 4.06
N CYS A 71 10.54 8.68 2.95
CA CYS A 71 9.85 7.42 2.71
C CYS A 71 10.09 6.35 3.78
N SER A 72 11.34 5.88 3.99
CA SER A 72 11.60 4.75 4.90
C SER A 72 11.20 5.03 6.35
N PRO A 73 11.49 6.20 6.94
CA PRO A 73 11.00 6.57 8.26
C PRO A 73 9.46 6.52 8.38
N SER A 74 8.73 7.03 7.38
CA SER A 74 7.27 6.98 7.38
C SER A 74 6.73 5.56 7.29
N ARG A 75 7.32 4.75 6.41
CA ARG A 75 6.95 3.33 6.24
C ARG A 75 7.22 2.53 7.52
N ALA A 76 8.38 2.76 8.16
CA ALA A 76 8.70 2.15 9.45
C ALA A 76 7.71 2.57 10.54
N SER A 77 7.38 3.86 10.62
CA SER A 77 6.41 4.36 11.60
C SER A 77 5.02 3.77 11.41
N LEU A 78 4.54 3.70 10.17
CA LEU A 78 3.24 3.11 9.85
C LEU A 78 3.19 1.64 10.25
N LEU A 79 4.21 0.86 9.84
CA LEU A 79 4.20 -0.59 10.06
C LEU A 79 4.46 -0.99 11.51
N THR A 80 5.16 -0.17 12.31
CA THR A 80 5.51 -0.52 13.70
C THR A 80 4.70 0.24 14.75
N GLY A 81 4.03 1.32 14.37
CA GLY A 81 3.39 2.25 15.32
C GLY A 81 4.39 3.01 16.19
N LYS A 82 5.68 3.06 15.81
CA LYS A 82 6.75 3.70 16.57
C LYS A 82 7.28 4.94 15.86
N ASN A 83 7.87 5.85 16.63
CA ASN A 83 8.70 6.90 16.06
C ASN A 83 9.86 6.27 15.26
N PRO A 84 10.25 6.78 14.08
CA PRO A 84 11.21 6.12 13.19
C PRO A 84 12.58 5.89 13.82
N GLN A 85 13.06 6.81 14.69
CA GLN A 85 14.32 6.62 15.41
C GLN A 85 14.24 5.43 16.39
N ARG A 86 13.07 5.21 17.00
CA ARG A 86 12.84 4.07 17.91
C ARG A 86 12.63 2.76 17.15
N ALA A 87 12.10 2.83 15.93
CA ALA A 87 11.99 1.70 15.03
C ALA A 87 13.33 1.34 14.34
N GLY A 88 14.42 2.07 14.64
CA GLY A 88 15.72 1.84 14.03
C GLY A 88 15.89 2.35 12.60
N VAL A 89 14.95 3.16 12.10
CA VAL A 89 14.95 3.68 10.72
C VAL A 89 14.89 5.22 10.72
N PRO A 90 15.95 5.90 11.19
CA PRO A 90 15.96 7.36 11.30
C PRO A 90 16.08 8.10 9.96
N GLY A 91 16.42 7.41 8.88
CA GLY A 91 16.60 7.92 7.53
C GLY A 91 16.23 6.87 6.49
N ASN A 92 16.38 7.20 5.20
CA ASN A 92 16.08 6.26 4.14
C ASN A 92 16.95 5.01 4.22
N ALA A 93 16.33 3.85 4.09
CA ALA A 93 17.00 2.57 4.06
C ALA A 93 18.01 2.53 2.91
N GLY A 94 19.23 2.08 3.23
CA GLY A 94 20.30 2.01 2.24
C GLY A 94 19.97 1.02 1.14
N GLN A 95 20.42 1.37 -0.04
CA GLN A 95 20.27 0.55 -1.24
C GLN A 95 21.51 -0.30 -1.50
N ASP A 96 22.48 -0.17 -0.62
CA ASP A 96 23.71 -0.93 -0.62
C ASP A 96 23.50 -2.24 0.15
N LEU A 97 23.74 -3.36 -0.53
CA LEU A 97 23.67 -4.69 0.07
C LEU A 97 24.66 -4.87 1.25
N SER A 98 25.70 -4.04 1.31
CA SER A 98 26.69 -4.07 2.39
C SER A 98 26.25 -3.32 3.66
N ARG A 99 25.16 -2.54 3.60
CA ARG A 99 24.66 -1.77 4.75
C ARG A 99 23.43 -2.43 5.37
N GLU A 100 23.55 -2.74 6.63
CA GLU A 100 22.46 -3.19 7.50
C GLU A 100 21.50 -2.01 7.82
N SER A 101 21.02 -1.30 6.79
CA SER A 101 20.06 -0.21 6.97
C SER A 101 18.68 -0.61 6.49
N GLY A 102 17.73 -0.61 7.41
CA GLY A 102 16.37 -1.00 7.15
C GLY A 102 15.62 -1.25 8.45
N LEU A 103 14.42 -1.80 8.35
CA LEU A 103 13.65 -2.17 9.51
C LEU A 103 14.27 -3.42 10.18
N PRO A 104 14.73 -3.30 11.43
CA PRO A 104 15.31 -4.46 12.12
C PRO A 104 14.33 -5.63 12.20
N PRO A 105 14.78 -6.88 12.00
CA PRO A 105 13.91 -8.06 12.12
C PRO A 105 13.30 -8.28 13.50
N SER A 106 13.79 -7.57 14.53
CA SER A 106 13.26 -7.60 15.89
C SER A 106 12.04 -6.69 16.09
N GLU A 107 11.73 -5.84 15.11
CA GLU A 107 10.57 -4.97 15.19
C GLU A 107 9.29 -5.74 14.85
N TYR A 108 8.29 -5.60 15.71
CA TYR A 108 6.97 -6.18 15.49
C TYR A 108 6.15 -5.27 14.57
N THR A 109 5.67 -5.83 13.49
CA THR A 109 4.98 -5.07 12.44
C THR A 109 3.47 -5.25 12.46
N MET A 110 2.76 -4.31 11.86
CA MET A 110 1.33 -4.40 11.60
C MET A 110 0.98 -5.67 10.78
N ALA A 111 1.85 -6.09 9.85
CA ALA A 111 1.62 -7.30 9.07
C ALA A 111 1.66 -8.57 9.93
N GLU A 112 2.61 -8.64 10.88
CA GLU A 112 2.66 -9.73 11.87
C GLU A 112 1.41 -9.74 12.75
N MET A 113 0.98 -8.56 13.22
CA MET A 113 -0.25 -8.44 14.00
C MET A 113 -1.47 -8.96 13.22
N PHE A 114 -1.62 -8.59 11.96
CA PHE A 114 -2.72 -9.08 11.12
C PHE A 114 -2.63 -10.60 10.92
N LYS A 115 -1.43 -11.12 10.64
CA LYS A 115 -1.18 -12.55 10.44
C LYS A 115 -1.54 -13.36 11.69
N GLU A 116 -1.11 -12.93 12.88
CA GLU A 116 -1.45 -13.57 14.16
C GLU A 116 -2.96 -13.54 14.46
N ASN A 117 -3.67 -12.56 13.90
CA ASN A 117 -5.11 -12.45 13.97
C ASN A 117 -5.85 -13.18 12.83
N GLY A 118 -5.17 -14.06 12.08
CA GLY A 118 -5.78 -14.93 11.08
C GLY A 118 -6.10 -14.25 9.74
N TYR A 119 -5.42 -13.16 9.42
CA TYR A 119 -5.47 -12.55 8.10
C TYR A 119 -4.41 -13.16 7.17
N ASN A 120 -4.75 -13.27 5.89
CA ASN A 120 -3.75 -13.45 4.85
C ASN A 120 -3.12 -12.08 4.56
N THR A 121 -1.80 -11.99 4.57
CA THR A 121 -1.08 -10.70 4.53
C THR A 121 -0.30 -10.52 3.24
N TYR A 122 -0.50 -9.39 2.57
CA TYR A 122 0.02 -9.11 1.23
C TYR A 122 0.68 -7.74 1.18
N LEU A 123 1.92 -7.67 0.66
CA LEU A 123 2.53 -6.42 0.22
C LEU A 123 2.53 -6.39 -1.30
N ILE A 124 2.02 -5.30 -1.89
CA ILE A 124 2.05 -5.07 -3.33
C ILE A 124 2.60 -3.67 -3.56
N GLY A 125 3.80 -3.57 -4.14
CA GLY A 125 4.44 -2.30 -4.46
C GLY A 125 5.78 -2.06 -3.77
N LYS A 126 6.05 -0.82 -3.39
CA LYS A 126 7.30 -0.35 -2.81
C LYS A 126 7.47 -0.79 -1.36
N TRP A 127 8.62 -1.42 -1.06
CA TRP A 127 9.02 -1.76 0.31
C TRP A 127 9.81 -0.66 1.00
N HIS A 128 11.01 -0.40 0.53
CA HIS A 128 11.96 0.62 1.01
C HIS A 128 12.30 0.55 2.50
N LEU A 129 12.31 -0.63 3.09
CA LEU A 129 12.65 -0.88 4.50
C LEU A 129 13.76 -1.93 4.69
N GLY A 130 14.64 -2.05 3.70
CA GLY A 130 15.82 -2.91 3.76
C GLY A 130 15.87 -3.91 2.61
N TYR A 131 17.09 -4.12 2.12
CA TYR A 131 17.39 -5.00 0.99
C TYR A 131 17.89 -6.38 1.44
N GLN A 132 18.48 -6.46 2.63
CA GLN A 132 19.01 -7.72 3.19
C GLN A 132 17.88 -8.75 3.30
N PRO A 133 18.18 -10.05 3.06
CA PRO A 133 17.15 -11.10 3.06
C PRO A 133 16.26 -11.10 4.30
N GLU A 134 16.83 -10.88 5.49
CA GLU A 134 16.14 -10.86 6.78
C GLU A 134 15.26 -9.62 7.00
N MET A 135 15.46 -8.56 6.21
CA MET A 135 14.69 -7.31 6.28
C MET A 135 13.58 -7.23 5.22
N ARG A 136 13.47 -8.25 4.35
CA ARG A 136 12.48 -8.24 3.26
C ARG A 136 11.07 -8.47 3.75
N PRO A 137 10.04 -8.08 2.99
CA PRO A 137 8.64 -8.15 3.40
C PRO A 137 8.22 -9.51 3.98
N ASN A 138 8.66 -10.61 3.36
CA ASN A 138 8.29 -11.96 3.79
C ASN A 138 8.90 -12.37 5.15
N GLN A 139 9.88 -11.61 5.66
CA GLN A 139 10.44 -11.78 7.01
C GLN A 139 9.80 -10.80 8.01
N GLN A 140 8.95 -9.90 7.54
CA GLN A 140 8.30 -8.84 8.30
C GLN A 140 6.76 -9.00 8.32
N GLY A 141 6.28 -10.25 8.30
CA GLY A 141 4.88 -10.61 8.48
C GLY A 141 4.04 -10.72 7.20
N PHE A 142 4.55 -10.38 6.02
CA PHE A 142 3.82 -10.56 4.76
C PHE A 142 4.01 -11.98 4.21
N GLU A 143 2.91 -12.72 4.04
CA GLU A 143 2.94 -14.07 3.47
C GLU A 143 3.21 -14.07 1.97
N TYR A 144 2.79 -12.99 1.32
CA TYR A 144 3.04 -12.75 -0.10
C TYR A 144 3.52 -11.32 -0.31
N SER A 145 4.49 -11.15 -1.19
CA SER A 145 4.96 -9.83 -1.61
C SER A 145 5.24 -9.79 -3.10
N PHE A 146 4.87 -8.67 -3.73
CA PHE A 146 5.24 -8.33 -5.10
C PHE A 146 5.64 -6.86 -5.16
N GLY A 147 6.81 -6.57 -5.70
CA GLY A 147 7.28 -5.20 -5.88
C GLY A 147 8.78 -5.05 -5.75
N HIS A 148 9.20 -3.82 -5.46
CA HIS A 148 10.61 -3.45 -5.38
C HIS A 148 11.04 -3.13 -3.95
N LEU A 149 12.32 -3.36 -3.68
CA LEU A 149 12.91 -3.21 -2.33
C LEU A 149 13.57 -1.84 -2.12
N VAL A 150 13.96 -1.16 -3.20
CA VAL A 150 14.65 0.14 -3.16
C VAL A 150 13.67 1.33 -3.16
N GLY A 151 14.23 2.56 -3.11
CA GLY A 151 13.46 3.80 -3.03
C GLY A 151 12.63 4.11 -4.28
N CYS A 152 13.18 3.87 -5.47
CA CYS A 152 12.47 4.09 -6.73
C CYS A 152 13.07 3.25 -7.87
N ILE A 153 12.21 2.91 -8.83
CA ILE A 153 12.59 2.16 -10.03
C ILE A 153 12.08 2.89 -11.28
N ASP A 154 12.67 2.62 -12.42
CA ASP A 154 12.03 2.89 -13.71
C ASP A 154 10.81 1.97 -13.86
N ASN A 155 9.65 2.54 -14.21
CA ASN A 155 8.38 1.80 -14.17
C ASN A 155 8.20 0.77 -15.30
N TYR A 156 9.11 0.70 -16.27
CA TYR A 156 9.04 -0.25 -17.39
C TYR A 156 10.18 -1.25 -17.40
N SER A 157 11.40 -0.81 -17.06
CA SER A 157 12.56 -1.70 -16.99
C SER A 157 12.77 -2.30 -15.60
N HIS A 158 12.13 -1.74 -14.58
CA HIS A 158 12.22 -2.12 -13.16
C HIS A 158 13.65 -2.03 -12.59
N PHE A 159 14.54 -1.30 -13.26
CA PHE A 159 15.85 -1.01 -12.72
C PHE A 159 15.79 0.13 -11.71
N TYR A 160 16.66 0.05 -10.71
CA TYR A 160 16.85 1.13 -9.76
C TYR A 160 17.19 2.43 -10.49
N TYR A 161 16.36 3.46 -10.29
CA TYR A 161 16.41 4.68 -11.09
C TYR A 161 17.72 5.47 -10.92
N TRP A 162 18.32 5.45 -9.74
CA TRP A 162 19.58 6.12 -9.43
C TRP A 162 20.81 5.22 -9.58
N GLY A 163 20.67 4.04 -10.15
CA GLY A 163 21.77 3.12 -10.44
C GLY A 163 22.59 3.53 -11.66
N GLY A 164 23.78 2.94 -11.80
CA GLY A 164 24.68 3.16 -12.92
C GLY A 164 25.54 4.43 -12.82
N ASP A 165 26.09 4.89 -13.95
CA ASP A 165 27.03 6.01 -14.03
C ASP A 165 26.45 7.38 -13.67
N ASN A 166 25.14 7.49 -13.47
CA ASN A 166 24.46 8.69 -13.03
C ASN A 166 24.57 8.94 -11.52
N ASN A 167 25.64 8.54 -10.95
CA ASN A 167 26.15 8.56 -9.57
C ASN A 167 25.72 9.68 -8.64
N TYR A 168 24.44 9.80 -8.35
CA TYR A 168 24.06 10.58 -7.16
C TYR A 168 24.19 9.76 -5.87
N VAL A 169 24.14 8.42 -5.94
CA VAL A 169 24.20 7.52 -4.77
C VAL A 169 25.12 6.30 -4.98
N GLY A 170 25.87 6.24 -6.08
CA GLY A 170 26.99 5.29 -6.24
C GLY A 170 26.63 3.82 -6.06
N GLY A 171 25.69 3.29 -6.83
CA GLY A 171 25.38 1.87 -6.87
C GLY A 171 25.37 1.29 -8.28
N PRO A 172 25.59 -0.03 -8.44
CA PRO A 172 25.49 -0.67 -9.73
C PRO A 172 24.07 -0.52 -10.30
N ASN A 173 23.99 -0.48 -11.63
CA ASN A 173 22.72 -0.60 -12.32
C ASN A 173 22.11 -1.95 -11.95
N ARG A 174 20.97 -1.94 -11.26
CA ARG A 174 20.38 -3.14 -10.64
C ARG A 174 18.90 -3.20 -10.97
N HIS A 175 18.47 -4.34 -11.47
CA HIS A 175 17.07 -4.68 -11.56
C HIS A 175 16.52 -4.96 -10.16
N ASP A 176 15.31 -4.52 -9.87
CA ASP A 176 14.72 -4.58 -8.52
C ASP A 176 13.21 -4.83 -8.59
N LEU A 177 12.83 -5.98 -9.10
CA LEU A 177 11.46 -6.46 -9.03
C LEU A 177 11.43 -7.89 -8.49
N TYR A 178 10.65 -8.10 -7.42
CA TYR A 178 10.59 -9.39 -6.72
C TYR A 178 9.15 -9.86 -6.54
N ARG A 179 8.96 -11.18 -6.67
CA ARG A 179 7.76 -11.87 -6.19
C ARG A 179 8.18 -12.80 -5.06
N ASN A 180 7.71 -12.50 -3.84
CA ASN A 180 8.28 -13.03 -2.60
C ASN A 180 9.80 -12.70 -2.55
N ASN A 181 10.66 -13.66 -2.32
CA ASN A 181 12.11 -13.44 -2.29
C ASN A 181 12.80 -13.74 -3.63
N LYS A 182 12.06 -13.98 -4.69
CA LYS A 182 12.59 -14.30 -6.02
C LYS A 182 12.49 -13.10 -6.95
N GLU A 183 13.60 -12.73 -7.55
CA GLU A 183 13.63 -11.73 -8.61
C GLU A 183 12.85 -12.23 -9.83
N VAL A 184 12.04 -11.34 -10.44
CA VAL A 184 11.23 -11.61 -11.62
C VAL A 184 11.46 -10.52 -12.66
N PHE A 185 11.56 -10.92 -13.92
CA PHE A 185 11.85 -10.03 -15.04
C PHE A 185 10.58 -9.88 -15.88
N LEU A 186 10.02 -8.68 -15.88
CA LEU A 186 8.81 -8.29 -16.60
C LEU A 186 9.06 -7.02 -17.40
N ASP A 187 10.22 -6.97 -18.07
CA ASP A 187 10.67 -5.80 -18.83
C ASP A 187 9.65 -5.34 -19.86
N GLY A 188 9.36 -4.05 -19.87
CA GLY A 188 8.38 -3.43 -20.75
C GLY A 188 6.96 -3.41 -20.20
N GLU A 189 6.65 -4.18 -19.15
CA GLU A 189 5.36 -4.10 -18.48
C GLU A 189 5.36 -2.95 -17.47
N TYR A 190 4.27 -2.18 -17.44
CA TYR A 190 4.18 -0.98 -16.61
C TYR A 190 3.91 -1.35 -15.14
N PHE A 191 4.79 -0.96 -14.24
CA PHE A 191 4.74 -1.39 -12.83
C PHE A 191 3.41 -1.09 -12.12
N PRO A 192 2.79 0.10 -12.25
CA PRO A 192 1.47 0.34 -11.66
C PRO A 192 0.36 -0.58 -12.19
N ASP A 193 0.44 -1.05 -13.45
CA ASP A 193 -0.48 -2.05 -14.00
C ASP A 193 -0.26 -3.43 -13.38
N LEU A 194 1.01 -3.82 -13.24
CA LEU A 194 1.39 -5.07 -12.57
C LEU A 194 0.89 -5.10 -11.12
N MET A 195 0.95 -3.98 -10.40
CA MET A 195 0.42 -3.89 -9.04
C MET A 195 -1.08 -4.20 -8.98
N VAL A 196 -1.88 -3.66 -9.91
CA VAL A 196 -3.33 -3.95 -9.97
C VAL A 196 -3.59 -5.39 -10.37
N GLN A 197 -2.80 -5.96 -11.29
CA GLN A 197 -2.89 -7.37 -11.67
C GLN A 197 -2.62 -8.30 -10.48
N GLU A 198 -1.60 -8.01 -9.67
CA GLU A 198 -1.30 -8.77 -8.46
C GLU A 198 -2.40 -8.63 -7.40
N ALA A 199 -2.94 -7.42 -7.21
CA ALA A 199 -4.08 -7.20 -6.32
C ALA A 199 -5.31 -7.99 -6.77
N LYS A 200 -5.57 -8.05 -8.08
CA LYS A 200 -6.65 -8.84 -8.65
C LYS A 200 -6.51 -10.33 -8.29
N GLN A 201 -5.32 -10.92 -8.46
CA GLN A 201 -5.08 -12.31 -8.12
C GLN A 201 -5.34 -12.60 -6.63
N VAL A 202 -4.99 -11.66 -5.74
CA VAL A 202 -5.22 -11.76 -4.29
C VAL A 202 -6.71 -11.66 -3.96
N ILE A 203 -7.41 -10.66 -4.53
CA ILE A 203 -8.81 -10.36 -4.23
C ILE A 203 -9.73 -11.46 -4.78
N GLU A 204 -9.43 -11.99 -5.96
CA GLU A 204 -10.21 -13.07 -6.60
C GLU A 204 -9.93 -14.45 -5.99
N LYS A 205 -8.86 -14.59 -5.20
CA LYS A 205 -8.54 -15.83 -4.50
C LYS A 205 -9.56 -16.09 -3.40
N LYS A 206 -10.38 -17.13 -3.58
CA LYS A 206 -11.32 -17.56 -2.54
C LYS A 206 -10.54 -18.01 -1.29
N SER A 207 -10.82 -17.37 -0.17
CA SER A 207 -10.26 -17.70 1.14
C SER A 207 -11.32 -17.50 2.20
N GLU A 208 -11.30 -18.35 3.25
CA GLU A 208 -12.13 -18.19 4.44
C GLU A 208 -11.58 -17.09 5.35
N ASN A 209 -10.26 -16.81 5.27
CA ASN A 209 -9.61 -15.77 6.03
C ASN A 209 -9.78 -14.41 5.35
N PRO A 210 -9.97 -13.33 6.11
CA PRO A 210 -9.89 -11.99 5.58
C PRO A 210 -8.46 -11.68 5.09
N PHE A 211 -8.33 -10.69 4.23
CA PHE A 211 -7.02 -10.23 3.78
C PHE A 211 -6.64 -8.87 4.37
N PHE A 212 -5.34 -8.69 4.58
CA PHE A 212 -4.68 -7.42 4.76
C PHE A 212 -3.77 -7.16 3.56
N ILE A 213 -4.05 -6.12 2.79
CA ILE A 213 -3.21 -5.69 1.65
C ILE A 213 -2.58 -4.34 1.99
N PHE A 214 -1.25 -4.31 2.03
CA PHE A 214 -0.48 -3.08 1.97
C PHE A 214 -0.18 -2.77 0.51
N PHE A 215 -1.05 -1.97 -0.13
CA PHE A 215 -0.94 -1.53 -1.52
C PHE A 215 -0.07 -0.28 -1.56
N ALA A 216 1.25 -0.50 -1.56
CA ALA A 216 2.28 0.51 -1.41
C ALA A 216 2.72 1.06 -2.78
N MET A 217 1.97 2.01 -3.31
CA MET A 217 2.25 2.61 -4.60
C MET A 217 3.61 3.33 -4.60
N ASN A 218 4.34 3.24 -5.70
CA ASN A 218 5.54 4.02 -5.93
C ASN A 218 5.24 5.36 -6.64
N THR A 219 3.97 5.65 -6.84
CA THR A 219 3.47 6.85 -7.49
C THR A 219 2.99 7.88 -6.45
N PRO A 220 3.09 9.19 -6.73
CA PRO A 220 3.65 9.84 -7.90
C PRO A 220 5.15 10.17 -7.79
N HIS A 221 5.93 9.45 -6.97
CA HIS A 221 7.39 9.65 -6.88
C HIS A 221 8.06 9.49 -8.26
N TYR A 222 9.10 10.28 -8.53
CA TYR A 222 9.82 10.15 -9.80
C TYR A 222 10.42 8.73 -10.00
N PRO A 223 10.69 8.32 -11.27
CA PRO A 223 10.49 9.04 -12.53
C PRO A 223 9.01 9.20 -12.88
N TYR A 224 8.64 10.42 -13.35
CA TYR A 224 7.26 10.74 -13.68
C TYR A 224 6.85 10.11 -15.00
N GLN A 225 6.45 8.86 -14.96
CA GLN A 225 6.11 8.03 -16.12
C GLN A 225 4.60 7.72 -16.17
N GLY A 226 3.78 8.76 -16.14
CA GLY A 226 2.33 8.63 -16.30
C GLY A 226 1.94 8.22 -17.74
N TYR A 227 0.69 7.77 -17.91
CA TYR A 227 0.16 7.38 -19.21
C TYR A 227 0.23 8.52 -20.23
N ALA A 228 0.58 8.18 -21.48
CA ALA A 228 0.70 9.13 -22.58
C ALA A 228 -0.59 9.95 -22.81
N LYS A 229 -1.77 9.36 -22.59
CA LYS A 229 -3.06 10.06 -22.68
C LYS A 229 -3.17 11.23 -21.70
N TRP A 230 -2.65 11.06 -20.47
CA TRP A 230 -2.65 12.10 -19.45
C TRP A 230 -1.60 13.16 -19.71
N ILE A 231 -0.41 12.78 -20.18
CA ILE A 231 0.62 13.74 -20.62
C ILE A 231 0.07 14.64 -21.72
N LYS A 232 -0.60 14.04 -22.71
CA LYS A 232 -1.25 14.78 -23.81
C LYS A 232 -2.33 15.72 -23.26
N TYR A 233 -3.22 15.20 -22.40
CA TYR A 233 -4.31 15.99 -21.80
C TYR A 233 -3.77 17.24 -21.08
N TYR A 234 -2.78 17.10 -20.21
CA TYR A 234 -2.26 18.22 -19.44
C TYR A 234 -1.53 19.25 -20.29
N ARG A 235 -0.81 18.82 -21.33
CA ARG A 235 -0.19 19.71 -22.30
C ARG A 235 -1.20 20.51 -23.09
N GLU A 236 -2.28 19.88 -23.54
CA GLU A 236 -3.40 20.56 -24.24
C GLU A 236 -4.13 21.56 -23.31
N LYS A 237 -4.14 21.31 -22.00
CA LYS A 237 -4.63 22.26 -20.98
C LYS A 237 -3.62 23.36 -20.64
N GLY A 238 -2.46 23.38 -21.25
CA GLY A 238 -1.43 24.39 -21.06
C GLY A 238 -0.61 24.24 -19.77
N VAL A 239 -0.67 23.08 -19.11
CA VAL A 239 0.16 22.80 -17.93
C VAL A 239 1.62 22.72 -18.35
N LYS A 240 2.47 23.50 -17.70
CA LYS A 240 3.89 23.64 -18.05
C LYS A 240 4.73 22.48 -17.51
N HIS A 241 5.77 22.13 -18.28
CA HIS A 241 6.80 21.20 -17.82
C HIS A 241 7.57 21.76 -16.60
N PRO A 242 7.91 20.96 -15.58
CA PRO A 242 7.68 19.50 -15.43
C PRO A 242 6.31 19.12 -14.78
N ARG A 243 5.46 20.09 -14.43
CA ARG A 243 4.16 19.84 -13.79
C ARG A 243 3.24 18.95 -14.66
N ASP A 244 3.34 19.03 -16.00
CA ASP A 244 2.59 18.18 -16.93
C ASP A 244 2.86 16.67 -16.73
N LEU A 245 4.12 16.30 -16.46
CA LEU A 245 4.52 14.91 -16.21
C LEU A 245 4.06 14.41 -14.83
N TYR A 246 4.23 15.24 -13.80
CA TYR A 246 3.77 14.93 -12.45
C TYR A 246 2.24 14.76 -12.42
N ALA A 247 1.51 15.71 -13.00
CA ALA A 247 0.05 15.66 -13.07
C ALA A 247 -0.46 14.42 -13.83
N ALA A 248 0.22 14.08 -14.94
CA ALA A 248 -0.10 12.88 -15.70
C ALA A 248 0.14 11.60 -14.88
N PHE A 249 1.21 11.56 -14.10
CA PHE A 249 1.53 10.41 -13.27
C PHE A 249 0.54 10.27 -12.10
N LEU A 250 0.14 11.38 -11.51
CA LEU A 250 -0.88 11.41 -10.46
C LEU A 250 -2.26 10.96 -10.97
N SER A 251 -2.67 11.42 -12.16
CA SER A 251 -3.94 10.94 -12.75
C SER A 251 -3.87 9.47 -13.19
N THR A 252 -2.70 8.97 -13.55
CA THR A 252 -2.49 7.54 -13.76
C THR A 252 -2.64 6.76 -12.45
N GLN A 253 -2.07 7.26 -11.35
CA GLN A 253 -2.27 6.72 -10.00
C GLN A 253 -3.75 6.66 -9.62
N ASP A 254 -4.47 7.74 -9.85
CA ASP A 254 -5.91 7.82 -9.55
C ASP A 254 -6.70 6.74 -10.31
N GLU A 255 -6.39 6.50 -11.58
CA GLU A 255 -7.00 5.40 -12.34
C GLU A 255 -6.69 4.03 -11.71
N LYS A 256 -5.45 3.79 -11.26
CA LYS A 256 -5.09 2.52 -10.61
C LYS A 256 -5.79 2.32 -9.28
N ILE A 257 -6.02 3.38 -8.53
CA ILE A 257 -6.86 3.36 -7.32
C ILE A 257 -8.30 3.02 -7.69
N GLY A 258 -8.84 3.62 -8.76
CA GLY A 258 -10.17 3.30 -9.26
C GLY A 258 -10.32 1.84 -9.70
N GLU A 259 -9.33 1.31 -10.42
CA GLU A 259 -9.29 -0.10 -10.81
C GLU A 259 -9.28 -1.04 -9.58
N LEU A 260 -8.46 -0.74 -8.56
CA LEU A 260 -8.41 -1.50 -7.31
C LEU A 260 -9.76 -1.51 -6.57
N ILE A 261 -10.42 -0.36 -6.48
CA ILE A 261 -11.76 -0.24 -5.86
C ILE A 261 -12.79 -1.03 -6.68
N GLY A 262 -12.75 -0.91 -8.01
CA GLY A 262 -13.60 -1.66 -8.93
C GLY A 262 -13.45 -3.18 -8.78
N LEU A 263 -12.25 -3.69 -8.49
CA LEU A 263 -12.05 -5.11 -8.17
C LEU A 263 -12.81 -5.54 -6.92
N LEU A 264 -12.88 -4.70 -5.89
CA LEU A 264 -13.67 -4.99 -4.68
C LEU A 264 -15.18 -5.00 -4.99
N GLU A 265 -15.63 -4.06 -5.81
CA GLU A 265 -17.05 -3.95 -6.20
C GLU A 265 -17.52 -5.18 -6.99
N VAL A 266 -16.79 -5.57 -8.04
CA VAL A 266 -17.16 -6.73 -8.87
C VAL A 266 -17.09 -8.06 -8.13
N ASN A 267 -16.30 -8.12 -7.05
CA ASN A 267 -16.21 -9.30 -6.17
C ASN A 267 -17.17 -9.23 -4.95
N ASN A 268 -18.00 -8.20 -4.85
CA ASN A 268 -18.92 -7.94 -3.71
C ASN A 268 -18.18 -7.83 -2.36
N LEU A 269 -16.97 -7.29 -2.35
CA LEU A 269 -16.13 -7.14 -1.16
C LEU A 269 -16.03 -5.69 -0.68
N ARG A 270 -16.59 -4.72 -1.42
CA ARG A 270 -16.44 -3.29 -1.09
C ARG A 270 -16.94 -2.95 0.31
N GLU A 271 -18.13 -3.44 0.68
CA GLU A 271 -18.74 -3.20 2.00
C GLU A 271 -18.12 -4.03 3.13
N GLU A 272 -17.38 -5.07 2.77
CA GLU A 272 -16.65 -5.92 3.72
C GLU A 272 -15.17 -5.50 3.86
N THR A 273 -14.76 -4.37 3.25
CA THR A 273 -13.36 -3.94 3.21
C THR A 273 -13.19 -2.53 3.77
N ILE A 274 -12.34 -2.39 4.77
CA ILE A 274 -11.84 -1.09 5.25
C ILE A 274 -10.73 -0.64 4.30
N ILE A 275 -10.90 0.55 3.71
CA ILE A 275 -9.89 1.17 2.87
C ILE A 275 -9.32 2.37 3.62
N ILE A 276 -7.99 2.39 3.78
CA ILE A 276 -7.24 3.52 4.33
C ILE A 276 -6.38 4.09 3.19
N PHE A 277 -6.56 5.36 2.87
CA PHE A 277 -5.77 6.08 1.87
C PHE A 277 -4.86 7.09 2.56
N GLN A 278 -3.57 7.01 2.29
CA GLN A 278 -2.54 7.85 2.93
C GLN A 278 -1.31 7.98 2.03
N SER A 279 -0.62 9.14 2.08
CA SER A 279 0.73 9.28 1.51
C SER A 279 1.79 9.03 2.58
N ASP A 280 2.99 8.60 2.15
CA ASP A 280 4.13 8.40 3.06
C ASP A 280 4.79 9.74 3.46
N ASN A 281 4.79 10.70 2.57
CA ASN A 281 5.24 12.09 2.80
C ASN A 281 4.74 12.97 1.65
N GLY A 282 5.14 14.26 1.60
CA GLY A 282 4.73 15.18 0.54
C GLY A 282 4.92 16.64 0.87
#